data_ce135aa043642c9e80eb42d9db4ad78e
#
_entry.id   ce135aa043642c9e80eb42d9db4ad78e
#
_cell.length_a   1.000
_cell.length_b   1.000
_cell.length_c   1.000
_cell.angle_alpha   90.00
_cell.angle_beta   90.00
_cell.angle_gamma   90.00
#
_symmetry.space_group_name_H-M   'P 1'
#
loop_
_entity.id
_entity.type
_entity.pdbx_description
1 polymer ?
#
loop_
_entity_poly.entity_id
_entity_poly.type
_entity_poly.pdbx_seq_one_letter_code
_entity_poly.pdbx_strand_id
1 'polypeptide(L)'
;MFTQVKSTIRHIAPDDLRGRKLIKVVYVVLESQYQSALSQAVREINANHPSVAIEISGYLIEELRNSENYEELKRDIASANIFIASLIFIEDLAQKLVAAVEPHRDNFDVAVVFPSMPEVMRLNKMGSFSLAQLGQSKSVIANFMKKRKEKSGAGFQDGMLKLLRTLPQVLKFLPIEKAQDARNFMLSFQYWLGGSAENLENFLLMLADKYVLKGEDKQKLAAADYQAPVVYPDMGIWHPLAPNMFEDVREYLNWYAVRRDISRNLKDPLAPCVGLVLQRTHLVTGDDAHYVAIVQELESLGAKVLPVFAGGLDFSKPVDMQLLGGKISAVRNAHLT
;
A
#
# COMPACT_ATOMS: atom_id res chain seq x y z
N MET A 1 17.85 -3.96 -28.14
CA MET A 1 18.76 -4.33 -27.04
C MET A 1 18.12 -3.82 -25.77
N PHE A 2 17.41 -4.65 -25.02
CA PHE A 2 16.80 -4.23 -23.76
C PHE A 2 17.93 -4.09 -22.74
N THR A 3 18.16 -2.89 -22.27
CA THR A 3 19.09 -2.65 -21.17
C THR A 3 18.58 -3.45 -19.96
N GLN A 4 19.34 -4.44 -19.52
CA GLN A 4 19.05 -5.09 -18.23
C GLN A 4 19.05 -4.00 -17.17
N VAL A 5 17.88 -3.70 -16.65
CA VAL A 5 17.74 -2.80 -15.49
C VAL A 5 18.48 -3.52 -14.36
N LYS A 6 19.56 -2.90 -13.90
CA LYS A 6 20.33 -3.43 -12.78
C LYS A 6 19.39 -3.44 -11.58
N SER A 7 19.04 -4.63 -11.11
CA SER A 7 18.18 -4.82 -9.94
C SER A 7 18.78 -4.04 -8.75
N THR A 8 17.97 -3.22 -8.13
CA THR A 8 18.33 -2.52 -6.90
C THR A 8 17.55 -3.16 -5.76
N ILE A 9 18.12 -4.20 -5.19
CA ILE A 9 17.62 -4.72 -3.91
C ILE A 9 17.70 -3.60 -2.89
N ARG A 10 16.59 -3.31 -2.26
CA ARG A 10 16.52 -2.27 -1.23
C ARG A 10 16.78 -2.92 0.13
N HIS A 11 18.02 -2.84 0.55
CA HIS A 11 18.45 -3.30 1.87
C HIS A 11 18.75 -2.09 2.75
N ILE A 12 18.10 -2.05 3.92
CA ILE A 12 18.33 -1.04 4.96
C ILE A 12 18.57 -1.78 6.26
N ALA A 13 19.69 -1.51 6.88
CA ALA A 13 20.03 -2.01 8.21
C ALA A 13 20.22 -0.84 9.18
N PRO A 14 20.00 -1.01 10.48
CA PRO A 14 20.34 -0.01 11.46
C PRO A 14 21.87 0.15 11.59
N ASP A 15 22.35 1.38 11.77
CA ASP A 15 23.78 1.66 11.96
C ASP A 15 24.32 1.02 13.25
N ASP A 16 23.50 1.02 14.30
CA ASP A 16 23.75 0.30 15.55
C ASP A 16 22.44 -0.15 16.21
N LEU A 17 22.53 -1.13 17.09
CA LEU A 17 21.36 -1.66 17.79
C LEU A 17 21.02 -0.90 19.07
N ARG A 18 22.00 -0.27 19.71
CA ARG A 18 21.84 0.45 21.00
C ARG A 18 21.06 -0.35 22.06
N GLY A 19 21.25 -1.67 22.10
CA GLY A 19 20.48 -2.56 22.97
C GLY A 19 19.03 -2.81 22.57
N ARG A 20 18.61 -2.37 21.39
CA ARG A 20 17.30 -2.64 20.80
C ARG A 20 17.21 -4.05 20.23
N LYS A 21 16.01 -4.59 20.17
CA LYS A 21 15.75 -5.86 19.48
C LYS A 21 15.81 -5.64 17.96
N LEU A 22 16.69 -6.39 17.28
CA LEU A 22 16.72 -6.43 15.82
C LEU A 22 15.59 -7.31 15.31
N ILE A 23 14.82 -6.76 14.36
CA ILE A 23 13.74 -7.45 13.64
C ILE A 23 14.08 -7.44 12.15
N LYS A 24 14.18 -8.62 11.55
CA LYS A 24 14.46 -8.77 10.11
C LYS A 24 13.17 -8.92 9.33
N VAL A 25 13.01 -8.07 8.35
CA VAL A 25 11.83 -8.00 7.47
C VAL A 25 12.25 -8.26 6.04
N VAL A 26 11.56 -9.19 5.38
CA VAL A 26 11.70 -9.41 3.93
C VAL A 26 10.35 -9.12 3.26
N TYR A 27 10.35 -8.30 2.21
CA TYR A 27 9.14 -8.07 1.44
C TYR A 27 9.34 -8.30 -0.05
N VAL A 28 8.28 -8.79 -0.72
CA VAL A 28 8.22 -9.00 -2.17
C VAL A 28 6.95 -8.36 -2.70
N VAL A 29 7.10 -7.41 -3.62
CA VAL A 29 5.98 -6.62 -4.17
C VAL A 29 6.04 -6.56 -5.69
N LEU A 30 4.90 -6.28 -6.31
CA LEU A 30 4.85 -6.04 -7.76
C LEU A 30 5.35 -4.63 -8.10
N GLU A 31 4.98 -3.64 -7.29
CA GLU A 31 5.11 -2.22 -7.60
C GLU A 31 6.18 -1.55 -6.73
N SER A 32 7.03 -0.72 -7.34
CA SER A 32 8.18 -0.09 -6.68
C SER A 32 7.81 1.04 -5.70
N GLN A 33 6.63 1.65 -5.82
CA GLN A 33 6.23 2.79 -4.99
C GLN A 33 6.20 2.47 -3.49
N TYR A 34 5.88 1.23 -3.10
CA TYR A 34 5.96 0.82 -1.70
C TYR A 34 7.38 0.79 -1.15
N GLN A 35 8.39 0.63 -2.02
CA GLN A 35 9.79 0.59 -1.57
C GLN A 35 10.23 1.92 -0.96
N SER A 36 9.80 3.04 -1.52
CA SER A 36 10.14 4.37 -0.99
C SER A 36 9.56 4.57 0.40
N ALA A 37 8.25 4.32 0.55
CA ALA A 37 7.56 4.50 1.82
C ALA A 37 8.05 3.53 2.91
N LEU A 38 8.31 2.24 2.58
CA LEU A 38 8.91 1.28 3.51
C LEU A 38 10.33 1.69 3.92
N SER A 39 11.12 2.18 2.97
CA SER A 39 12.47 2.65 3.26
C SER A 39 12.46 3.84 4.21
N GLN A 40 11.53 4.77 4.03
CA GLN A 40 11.37 5.91 4.92
C GLN A 40 10.89 5.47 6.31
N ALA A 41 9.88 4.61 6.38
CA ALA A 41 9.36 4.08 7.63
C ALA A 41 10.44 3.38 8.47
N VAL A 42 11.25 2.53 7.83
CA VAL A 42 12.34 1.82 8.51
C VAL A 42 13.44 2.77 9.00
N ARG A 43 13.79 3.80 8.21
CA ARG A 43 14.76 4.81 8.66
C ARG A 43 14.23 5.58 9.87
N GLU A 44 12.94 5.92 9.87
CA GLU A 44 12.30 6.61 10.99
C GLU A 44 12.31 5.76 12.26
N ILE A 45 11.93 4.49 12.17
CA ILE A 45 12.02 3.55 13.29
C ILE A 45 13.46 3.43 13.80
N ASN A 46 14.43 3.25 12.89
CA ASN A 46 15.83 3.08 13.26
C ASN A 46 16.44 4.33 13.90
N ALA A 47 16.00 5.52 13.51
CA ALA A 47 16.45 6.79 14.08
C ALA A 47 15.83 7.03 15.47
N ASN A 48 14.54 6.81 15.62
CA ASN A 48 13.77 7.37 16.72
C ASN A 48 13.19 6.34 17.70
N HIS A 49 12.97 5.08 17.28
CA HIS A 49 12.32 4.11 18.16
C HIS A 49 13.29 3.54 19.21
N PRO A 50 12.92 3.59 20.51
CA PRO A 50 13.84 3.23 21.59
C PRO A 50 14.01 1.72 21.78
N SER A 51 13.07 0.88 21.34
CA SER A 51 13.01 -0.52 21.73
C SER A 51 13.31 -1.49 20.60
N VAL A 52 13.05 -1.12 19.36
CA VAL A 52 13.23 -1.97 18.18
C VAL A 52 14.10 -1.30 17.12
N ALA A 53 14.81 -2.13 16.37
CA ALA A 53 15.53 -1.74 15.17
C ALA A 53 15.15 -2.71 14.06
N ILE A 54 15.01 -2.23 12.84
CA ILE A 54 14.56 -3.02 11.71
C ILE A 54 15.65 -3.09 10.64
N GLU A 55 15.97 -4.33 10.24
CA GLU A 55 16.69 -4.61 9.01
C GLU A 55 15.67 -5.07 7.98
N ILE A 56 15.59 -4.42 6.82
CA ILE A 56 14.63 -4.75 5.78
C ILE A 56 15.32 -5.01 4.44
N SER A 57 14.92 -6.10 3.78
CA SER A 57 15.31 -6.44 2.42
C SER A 57 14.08 -6.48 1.52
N GLY A 58 14.10 -5.72 0.44
CA GLY A 58 12.96 -5.57 -0.47
C GLY A 58 13.27 -6.02 -1.89
N TYR A 59 12.29 -6.72 -2.48
CA TYR A 59 12.39 -7.28 -3.82
C TYR A 59 11.17 -6.91 -4.66
N LEU A 60 11.39 -6.49 -5.90
CA LEU A 60 10.34 -6.51 -6.91
C LEU A 60 10.22 -7.93 -7.44
N ILE A 61 8.99 -8.41 -7.62
CA ILE A 61 8.78 -9.80 -8.06
C ILE A 61 9.48 -10.11 -9.38
N GLU A 62 9.56 -9.18 -10.32
CA GLU A 62 10.25 -9.34 -11.60
C GLU A 62 11.78 -9.50 -11.45
N GLU A 63 12.36 -8.96 -10.38
CA GLU A 63 13.79 -9.10 -10.10
C GLU A 63 14.18 -10.56 -9.82
N LEU A 64 13.23 -11.38 -9.39
CA LEU A 64 13.44 -12.81 -9.14
C LEU A 64 13.67 -13.63 -10.41
N ARG A 65 13.52 -13.05 -11.60
CA ARG A 65 13.97 -13.68 -12.85
C ARG A 65 15.50 -13.83 -12.91
N ASN A 66 16.21 -12.92 -12.26
CA ASN A 66 17.65 -13.03 -12.07
C ASN A 66 17.96 -14.07 -10.98
N SER A 67 18.86 -15.00 -11.28
CA SER A 67 19.24 -16.09 -10.36
C SER A 67 19.96 -15.59 -9.12
N GLU A 68 20.79 -14.55 -9.22
CA GLU A 68 21.53 -13.98 -8.09
C GLU A 68 20.56 -13.35 -7.09
N ASN A 69 19.60 -12.55 -7.56
CA ASN A 69 18.56 -11.96 -6.72
C ASN A 69 17.69 -13.02 -6.05
N TYR A 70 17.40 -14.10 -6.77
CA TYR A 70 16.64 -15.20 -6.21
C TYR A 70 17.39 -15.94 -5.10
N GLU A 71 18.68 -16.20 -5.27
CA GLU A 71 19.51 -16.81 -4.23
C GLU A 71 19.71 -15.85 -3.03
N GLU A 72 19.74 -14.53 -3.28
CA GLU A 72 19.81 -13.54 -2.21
C GLU A 72 18.50 -13.51 -1.42
N LEU A 73 17.35 -13.50 -2.10
CA LEU A 73 16.04 -13.62 -1.44
C LEU A 73 15.97 -14.86 -0.54
N LYS A 74 16.44 -16.01 -0.98
CA LYS A 74 16.44 -17.24 -0.17
C LYS A 74 17.28 -17.12 1.08
N ARG A 75 18.44 -16.45 0.98
CA ARG A 75 19.29 -16.18 2.17
C ARG A 75 18.60 -15.26 3.16
N ASP A 76 17.97 -14.19 2.68
CA ASP A 76 17.27 -13.23 3.53
C ASP A 76 16.06 -13.86 4.22
N ILE A 77 15.27 -14.63 3.48
CA ILE A 77 14.10 -15.37 3.99
C ILE A 77 14.50 -16.33 5.12
N ALA A 78 15.63 -17.02 5.00
CA ALA A 78 16.06 -18.00 6.00
C ALA A 78 16.26 -17.40 7.40
N SER A 79 16.51 -16.10 7.51
CA SER A 79 16.73 -15.39 8.77
C SER A 79 15.65 -14.38 9.13
N ALA A 80 14.60 -14.25 8.33
CA ALA A 80 13.56 -13.25 8.53
C ALA A 80 12.63 -13.57 9.71
N ASN A 81 12.26 -12.54 10.45
CA ASN A 81 11.18 -12.58 11.45
C ASN A 81 9.82 -12.33 10.79
N ILE A 82 9.78 -11.39 9.87
CA ILE A 82 8.57 -10.91 9.19
C ILE A 82 8.74 -11.11 7.69
N PHE A 83 7.75 -11.75 7.07
CA PHE A 83 7.64 -11.83 5.62
C PHE A 83 6.39 -11.08 5.14
N ILE A 84 6.53 -10.27 4.08
CA ILE A 84 5.43 -9.52 3.48
C ILE A 84 5.42 -9.77 1.97
N ALA A 85 4.24 -10.08 1.41
CA ALA A 85 4.07 -10.17 -0.04
C ALA A 85 2.79 -9.45 -0.51
N SER A 86 2.84 -8.80 -1.66
CA SER A 86 1.70 -8.06 -2.21
C SER A 86 1.65 -8.08 -3.73
N LEU A 87 0.44 -8.32 -4.29
CA LEU A 87 0.12 -8.22 -5.71
C LEU A 87 0.89 -9.21 -6.60
N ILE A 88 1.23 -10.38 -6.09
CA ILE A 88 1.96 -11.41 -6.85
C ILE A 88 0.97 -12.20 -7.70
N PHE A 89 0.87 -11.87 -8.99
CA PHE A 89 -0.10 -12.43 -9.94
C PHE A 89 0.53 -13.07 -11.17
N ILE A 90 1.85 -13.10 -11.27
CA ILE A 90 2.59 -13.71 -12.37
C ILE A 90 2.88 -15.16 -11.98
N GLU A 91 2.30 -16.13 -12.68
CA GLU A 91 2.23 -17.54 -12.26
C GLU A 91 3.60 -18.17 -12.02
N ASP A 92 4.53 -18.04 -12.96
CA ASP A 92 5.89 -18.60 -12.87
C ASP A 92 6.68 -17.98 -11.69
N LEU A 93 6.54 -16.68 -11.46
CA LEU A 93 7.17 -15.97 -10.35
C LEU A 93 6.50 -16.28 -9.01
N ALA A 94 5.18 -16.45 -9.00
CA ALA A 94 4.44 -16.89 -7.81
C ALA A 94 4.91 -18.28 -7.35
N GLN A 95 5.04 -19.23 -8.26
CA GLN A 95 5.57 -20.58 -7.96
C GLN A 95 7.00 -20.51 -7.43
N LYS A 96 7.84 -19.68 -8.06
CA LYS A 96 9.22 -19.46 -7.64
C LYS A 96 9.31 -18.87 -6.24
N LEU A 97 8.46 -17.87 -5.93
CA LEU A 97 8.37 -17.27 -4.61
C LEU A 97 7.91 -18.30 -3.56
N VAL A 98 6.86 -19.08 -3.86
CA VAL A 98 6.37 -20.14 -2.97
C VAL A 98 7.49 -21.14 -2.67
N ALA A 99 8.22 -21.59 -3.68
CA ALA A 99 9.33 -22.53 -3.48
C ALA A 99 10.45 -21.99 -2.56
N ALA A 100 10.67 -20.66 -2.57
CA ALA A 100 11.64 -20.02 -1.69
C ALA A 100 11.12 -19.87 -0.25
N VAL A 101 9.84 -19.54 -0.07
CA VAL A 101 9.26 -19.11 1.21
C VAL A 101 8.70 -20.27 2.01
N GLU A 102 8.03 -21.23 1.37
CA GLU A 102 7.30 -22.30 2.05
C GLU A 102 8.17 -23.14 3.00
N PRO A 103 9.44 -23.50 2.69
CA PRO A 103 10.32 -24.22 3.59
C PRO A 103 10.63 -23.46 4.90
N HIS A 104 10.52 -22.14 4.89
CA HIS A 104 10.82 -21.26 6.02
C HIS A 104 9.56 -20.68 6.69
N ARG A 105 8.37 -21.00 6.16
CA ARG A 105 7.11 -20.39 6.60
C ARG A 105 6.89 -20.51 8.12
N ASP A 106 7.20 -21.65 8.68
CA ASP A 106 6.97 -21.89 10.10
C ASP A 106 8.02 -21.22 11.01
N ASN A 107 9.14 -20.79 10.45
CA ASN A 107 10.19 -20.05 11.17
C ASN A 107 9.85 -18.56 11.34
N PHE A 108 9.01 -18.00 10.48
CA PHE A 108 8.59 -16.59 10.64
C PHE A 108 7.77 -16.44 11.93
N ASP A 109 7.97 -15.33 12.62
CA ASP A 109 7.06 -14.91 13.68
C ASP A 109 5.71 -14.50 13.08
N VAL A 110 5.73 -13.85 11.90
CA VAL A 110 4.54 -13.48 11.13
C VAL A 110 4.84 -13.42 9.62
N ALA A 111 3.91 -13.88 8.81
CA ALA A 111 3.91 -13.70 7.35
C ALA A 111 2.58 -13.06 6.93
N VAL A 112 2.63 -11.87 6.36
CA VAL A 112 1.47 -11.13 5.88
C VAL A 112 1.46 -11.15 4.36
N VAL A 113 0.50 -11.84 3.80
CA VAL A 113 0.34 -11.92 2.34
C VAL A 113 -0.92 -11.18 1.95
N PHE A 114 -0.71 -10.04 1.31
CA PHE A 114 -1.78 -9.28 0.70
C PHE A 114 -2.21 -9.94 -0.62
N PRO A 115 -3.34 -9.53 -1.20
CA PRO A 115 -3.90 -10.20 -2.34
C PRO A 115 -2.90 -10.53 -3.44
N SER A 116 -2.83 -11.81 -3.73
CA SER A 116 -1.91 -12.45 -4.66
C SER A 116 -2.55 -13.71 -5.21
N MET A 117 -1.83 -14.49 -6.00
CA MET A 117 -2.27 -15.82 -6.40
C MET A 117 -2.55 -16.71 -5.19
N PRO A 118 -3.50 -17.66 -5.29
CA PRO A 118 -3.93 -18.50 -4.16
C PRO A 118 -2.80 -19.24 -3.46
N GLU A 119 -1.82 -19.73 -4.19
CA GLU A 119 -0.64 -20.42 -3.68
C GLU A 119 0.24 -19.50 -2.83
N VAL A 120 0.42 -18.25 -3.23
CA VAL A 120 1.15 -17.24 -2.44
C VAL A 120 0.34 -16.87 -1.19
N MET A 121 -0.98 -16.72 -1.31
CA MET A 121 -1.84 -16.41 -0.17
C MET A 121 -1.84 -17.48 0.93
N ARG A 122 -1.51 -18.73 0.60
CA ARG A 122 -1.37 -19.82 1.60
C ARG A 122 -0.16 -19.64 2.50
N LEU A 123 0.83 -18.86 2.08
CA LEU A 123 1.99 -18.52 2.89
C LEU A 123 1.65 -17.63 4.09
N ASN A 124 0.48 -16.99 4.10
CA ASN A 124 0.06 -16.14 5.21
C ASN A 124 0.09 -16.91 6.53
N LYS A 125 0.71 -16.33 7.53
CA LYS A 125 0.81 -16.83 8.89
C LYS A 125 0.70 -15.66 9.87
N MET A 126 -0.40 -15.59 10.59
CA MET A 126 -0.65 -14.50 11.52
C MET A 126 -1.28 -15.07 12.81
N GLY A 127 -0.43 -15.52 13.72
CA GLY A 127 -0.86 -16.24 14.91
C GLY A 127 -1.64 -17.51 14.55
N SER A 128 -2.84 -17.63 15.08
CA SER A 128 -3.78 -18.74 14.81
C SER A 128 -4.66 -18.51 13.57
N PHE A 129 -4.56 -17.35 12.93
CA PHE A 129 -5.34 -17.00 11.75
C PHE A 129 -4.71 -17.52 10.45
N SER A 130 -5.51 -18.21 9.64
CA SER A 130 -5.11 -18.70 8.32
C SER A 130 -6.18 -18.34 7.29
N LEU A 131 -5.77 -17.72 6.18
CA LEU A 131 -6.65 -17.43 5.04
C LEU A 131 -7.22 -18.70 4.42
N ALA A 132 -6.52 -19.84 4.49
CA ALA A 132 -7.00 -21.14 4.01
C ALA A 132 -8.24 -21.61 4.79
N GLN A 133 -8.35 -21.28 6.07
CA GLN A 133 -9.53 -21.62 6.89
C GLN A 133 -10.75 -20.75 6.54
N LEU A 134 -10.55 -19.52 6.10
CA LEU A 134 -11.62 -18.66 5.57
C LEU A 134 -12.15 -19.18 4.22
N GLY A 135 -11.30 -19.81 3.40
CA GLY A 135 -11.68 -20.43 2.12
C GLY A 135 -12.51 -21.71 2.27
N GLN A 136 -12.45 -22.40 3.41
CA GLN A 136 -13.27 -23.56 3.72
C GLN A 136 -14.68 -23.19 4.20
N SER A 137 -14.88 -22.01 4.73
CA SER A 137 -16.21 -21.48 4.94
C SER A 137 -16.80 -21.08 3.56
N LYS A 138 -17.73 -21.91 3.08
CA LYS A 138 -18.28 -21.98 1.71
C LYS A 138 -18.85 -20.67 1.12
N SER A 139 -18.71 -19.51 1.74
CA SER A 139 -19.51 -18.35 1.32
C SER A 139 -18.77 -17.10 0.84
N VAL A 140 -17.60 -16.73 1.36
CA VAL A 140 -17.05 -15.39 1.09
C VAL A 140 -15.84 -15.42 0.15
N ILE A 141 -14.80 -16.17 0.49
CA ILE A 141 -13.57 -16.20 -0.33
C ILE A 141 -13.72 -17.10 -1.56
N ALA A 142 -14.48 -18.20 -1.46
CA ALA A 142 -14.77 -19.07 -2.60
C ALA A 142 -15.59 -18.34 -3.68
N ASN A 143 -16.56 -17.50 -3.27
CA ASN A 143 -17.31 -16.64 -4.19
C ASN A 143 -16.44 -15.51 -4.76
N PHE A 144 -15.48 -15.00 -4.00
CA PHE A 144 -14.50 -14.04 -4.45
C PHE A 144 -13.57 -14.64 -5.52
N MET A 145 -13.05 -15.84 -5.28
CA MET A 145 -12.18 -16.55 -6.24
C MET A 145 -12.93 -17.05 -7.48
N LYS A 146 -14.20 -17.45 -7.34
CA LYS A 146 -15.01 -17.97 -8.45
C LYS A 146 -15.41 -16.87 -9.45
N LYS A 147 -15.70 -15.66 -8.98
CA LYS A 147 -15.99 -14.49 -9.84
C LYS A 147 -14.78 -13.98 -10.61
N ARG A 148 -13.57 -14.36 -10.22
CA ARG A 148 -12.33 -13.95 -10.87
C ARG A 148 -12.10 -14.60 -12.23
N LYS A 149 -12.67 -15.77 -12.50
CA LYS A 149 -12.59 -16.43 -13.81
C LYS A 149 -13.32 -15.67 -14.93
N GLU A 150 -14.15 -14.69 -14.58
CA GLU A 150 -15.04 -14.03 -15.54
C GLU A 150 -14.75 -12.54 -15.81
N LYS A 151 -13.92 -11.84 -15.01
CA LYS A 151 -13.67 -10.40 -15.22
C LYS A 151 -12.26 -10.00 -14.80
N SER A 152 -11.42 -9.66 -15.76
CA SER A 152 -10.11 -9.04 -15.57
C SER A 152 -10.22 -7.57 -15.16
N GLY A 153 -9.46 -7.14 -14.15
CA GLY A 153 -9.13 -5.74 -13.82
C GLY A 153 -10.01 -5.06 -12.75
N ALA A 154 -11.19 -4.63 -13.11
CA ALA A 154 -12.06 -3.81 -12.23
C ALA A 154 -12.65 -4.55 -11.01
N GLY A 155 -12.77 -5.88 -11.08
CA GLY A 155 -13.38 -6.69 -10.01
C GLY A 155 -12.51 -6.92 -8.78
N PHE A 156 -11.19 -6.63 -8.83
CA PHE A 156 -10.28 -6.94 -7.75
C PHE A 156 -10.40 -5.97 -6.56
N GLN A 157 -10.40 -4.68 -6.81
CA GLN A 157 -10.55 -3.66 -5.75
C GLN A 157 -11.94 -3.70 -5.12
N ASP A 158 -13.01 -3.86 -5.92
CA ASP A 158 -14.38 -4.01 -5.40
C ASP A 158 -14.52 -5.26 -4.52
N GLY A 159 -13.91 -6.36 -4.94
CA GLY A 159 -13.88 -7.58 -4.16
C GLY A 159 -13.13 -7.43 -2.85
N MET A 160 -12.06 -6.64 -2.85
CA MET A 160 -11.23 -6.33 -1.71
C MET A 160 -11.96 -5.45 -0.70
N LEU A 161 -12.55 -4.34 -1.14
CA LEU A 161 -13.39 -3.48 -0.31
C LEU A 161 -14.59 -4.25 0.25
N LYS A 162 -15.14 -5.19 -0.53
CA LYS A 162 -16.21 -6.07 -0.08
C LYS A 162 -15.75 -7.07 0.98
N LEU A 163 -14.51 -7.61 0.84
CA LEU A 163 -13.90 -8.46 1.86
C LEU A 163 -13.70 -7.68 3.16
N LEU A 164 -13.15 -6.47 3.10
CA LEU A 164 -12.96 -5.59 4.26
C LEU A 164 -14.28 -5.24 4.96
N ARG A 165 -15.37 -5.09 4.20
CA ARG A 165 -16.71 -4.81 4.75
C ARG A 165 -17.39 -6.04 5.36
N THR A 166 -17.13 -7.22 4.83
CA THR A 166 -17.80 -8.46 5.28
C THR A 166 -17.02 -9.20 6.36
N LEU A 167 -15.71 -9.03 6.44
CA LEU A 167 -14.85 -9.69 7.42
C LEU A 167 -15.27 -9.41 8.88
N PRO A 168 -15.66 -8.18 9.30
CA PRO A 168 -16.15 -7.92 10.65
C PRO A 168 -17.35 -8.78 11.05
N GLN A 169 -18.20 -9.17 10.09
CA GLN A 169 -19.35 -10.02 10.34
C GLN A 169 -18.92 -11.49 10.58
N VAL A 170 -17.90 -11.94 9.85
CA VAL A 170 -17.34 -13.30 10.03
C VAL A 170 -16.59 -13.42 11.35
N LEU A 171 -15.93 -12.36 11.81
CA LEU A 171 -15.17 -12.34 13.07
C LEU A 171 -16.03 -12.63 14.31
N LYS A 172 -17.32 -12.36 14.26
CA LYS A 172 -18.25 -12.65 15.38
C LYS A 172 -18.39 -14.14 15.70
N PHE A 173 -18.05 -15.00 14.75
CA PHE A 173 -18.16 -16.45 14.87
C PHE A 173 -16.83 -17.16 15.13
N LEU A 174 -15.73 -16.42 15.22
CA LEU A 174 -14.42 -16.98 15.49
C LEU A 174 -14.12 -16.98 17.00
N PRO A 175 -13.36 -17.98 17.50
CA PRO A 175 -12.76 -17.92 18.85
C PRO A 175 -12.00 -16.61 19.07
N ILE A 176 -11.95 -16.14 20.32
CA ILE A 176 -11.41 -14.81 20.68
C ILE A 176 -10.00 -14.58 20.11
N GLU A 177 -9.10 -15.57 20.25
CA GLU A 177 -7.72 -15.46 19.72
C GLU A 177 -7.70 -15.35 18.20
N LYS A 178 -8.45 -16.21 17.50
CA LYS A 178 -8.56 -16.15 16.03
C LYS A 178 -9.22 -14.87 15.55
N ALA A 179 -10.19 -14.35 16.30
CA ALA A 179 -10.82 -13.07 15.98
C ALA A 179 -9.82 -11.90 16.13
N GLN A 180 -8.91 -11.96 17.11
CA GLN A 180 -7.88 -10.95 17.30
C GLN A 180 -6.84 -10.98 16.17
N ASP A 181 -6.35 -12.15 15.77
CA ASP A 181 -5.43 -12.29 14.66
C ASP A 181 -6.07 -11.86 13.31
N ALA A 182 -7.34 -12.20 13.10
CA ALA A 182 -8.08 -11.73 11.96
C ALA A 182 -8.27 -10.20 11.94
N ARG A 183 -8.48 -9.58 13.10
CA ARG A 183 -8.49 -8.11 13.25
C ARG A 183 -7.14 -7.51 12.91
N ASN A 184 -6.05 -8.09 13.39
CA ASN A 184 -4.70 -7.64 13.11
C ASN A 184 -4.38 -7.75 11.60
N PHE A 185 -4.86 -8.81 10.94
CA PHE A 185 -4.78 -8.92 9.48
C PHE A 185 -5.53 -7.80 8.77
N MET A 186 -6.73 -7.45 9.24
CA MET A 186 -7.48 -6.32 8.68
C MET A 186 -6.77 -4.98 8.89
N LEU A 187 -6.22 -4.75 10.08
CA LEU A 187 -5.43 -3.56 10.37
C LEU A 187 -4.19 -3.51 9.46
N SER A 188 -3.48 -4.63 9.31
CA SER A 188 -2.34 -4.76 8.39
C SER A 188 -2.74 -4.33 6.98
N PHE A 189 -3.94 -4.75 6.56
CA PHE A 189 -4.47 -4.40 5.26
C PHE A 189 -4.77 -2.91 5.11
N GLN A 190 -5.34 -2.28 6.14
CA GLN A 190 -5.64 -0.85 6.15
C GLN A 190 -4.35 -0.01 6.11
N TYR A 191 -3.33 -0.37 6.90
CA TYR A 191 -2.02 0.26 6.86
C TYR A 191 -1.38 0.14 5.47
N TRP A 192 -1.42 -1.07 4.89
CA TRP A 192 -0.85 -1.32 3.58
C TRP A 192 -1.54 -0.54 2.48
N LEU A 193 -2.87 -0.52 2.44
CA LEU A 193 -3.65 0.28 1.50
C LEU A 193 -3.45 1.80 1.70
N GLY A 194 -3.23 2.23 2.93
CA GLY A 194 -2.86 3.61 3.25
C GLY A 194 -1.51 3.99 2.66
N GLY A 195 -0.55 3.05 2.66
CA GLY A 195 0.70 3.10 1.91
C GLY A 195 1.69 4.22 2.25
N SER A 196 1.33 5.20 3.08
CA SER A 196 2.24 6.25 3.51
C SER A 196 3.35 5.71 4.43
N ALA A 197 4.48 6.40 4.51
CA ALA A 197 5.57 6.03 5.41
C ALA A 197 5.10 5.89 6.86
N GLU A 198 4.24 6.82 7.33
CA GLU A 198 3.62 6.75 8.65
C GLU A 198 2.77 5.49 8.84
N ASN A 199 1.93 5.14 7.86
CA ASN A 199 1.14 3.92 7.93
C ASN A 199 2.02 2.67 7.96
N LEU A 200 3.07 2.63 7.15
CA LEU A 200 3.98 1.48 7.09
C LEU A 200 4.87 1.37 8.33
N GLU A 201 5.25 2.48 8.95
CA GLU A 201 5.90 2.52 10.27
C GLU A 201 5.01 1.88 11.33
N ASN A 202 3.77 2.38 11.47
CA ASN A 202 2.80 1.86 12.43
C ASN A 202 2.47 0.38 12.16
N PHE A 203 2.42 -0.03 10.89
CA PHE A 203 2.25 -1.43 10.51
C PHE A 203 3.38 -2.31 11.02
N LEU A 204 4.63 -1.93 10.78
CA LEU A 204 5.80 -2.69 11.24
C LEU A 204 5.88 -2.76 12.77
N LEU A 205 5.61 -1.66 13.45
CA LEU A 205 5.56 -1.60 14.92
C LEU A 205 4.42 -2.48 15.48
N MET A 206 3.24 -2.46 14.87
CA MET A 206 2.13 -3.33 15.24
C MET A 206 2.48 -4.81 15.07
N LEU A 207 3.14 -5.20 13.96
CA LEU A 207 3.59 -6.57 13.76
C LEU A 207 4.65 -6.97 14.79
N ALA A 208 5.59 -6.07 15.11
CA ALA A 208 6.60 -6.28 16.14
C ALA A 208 5.96 -6.57 17.51
N ASP A 209 5.04 -5.72 17.96
CA ASP A 209 4.32 -5.87 19.23
C ASP A 209 3.50 -7.16 19.29
N LYS A 210 2.72 -7.45 18.26
CA LYS A 210 1.74 -8.54 18.32
C LYS A 210 2.35 -9.92 18.10
N TYR A 211 3.44 -10.03 17.33
CA TYR A 211 3.92 -11.34 16.85
C TYR A 211 5.39 -11.62 17.12
N VAL A 212 6.26 -10.60 17.12
CA VAL A 212 7.71 -10.80 17.17
C VAL A 212 8.24 -10.71 18.60
N LEU A 213 7.87 -9.65 19.32
CA LEU A 213 8.40 -9.38 20.65
C LEU A 213 7.78 -10.29 21.70
N LYS A 214 8.61 -10.85 22.56
CA LYS A 214 8.22 -11.76 23.66
C LYS A 214 8.94 -11.39 24.95
N GLY A 215 8.37 -11.78 26.09
CA GLY A 215 9.00 -11.58 27.40
C GLY A 215 9.29 -10.11 27.69
N GLU A 216 10.52 -9.82 28.13
CA GLU A 216 10.97 -8.47 28.50
C GLU A 216 10.98 -7.50 27.32
N ASP A 217 11.30 -7.98 26.10
CA ASP A 217 11.32 -7.11 24.91
C ASP A 217 9.91 -6.60 24.58
N LYS A 218 8.88 -7.40 24.84
CA LYS A 218 7.49 -6.97 24.63
C LYS A 218 7.06 -5.84 25.57
N GLN A 219 7.64 -5.79 26.78
CA GLN A 219 7.32 -4.75 27.75
C GLN A 219 7.90 -3.39 27.36
N LYS A 220 8.91 -3.37 26.48
CA LYS A 220 9.57 -2.16 25.97
C LYS A 220 8.77 -1.47 24.84
N LEU A 221 7.90 -2.21 24.18
CA LEU A 221 7.03 -1.68 23.13
C LEU A 221 5.58 -1.71 23.59
N ALA A 222 5.00 -0.54 23.81
CA ALA A 222 3.61 -0.40 24.19
C ALA A 222 2.70 -0.24 22.98
N ALA A 223 1.41 -0.60 23.10
CA ALA A 223 0.42 -0.34 22.06
C ALA A 223 0.22 1.18 21.77
N ALA A 224 0.76 2.05 22.64
CA ALA A 224 0.78 3.48 22.44
C ALA A 224 1.88 3.95 21.47
N ASP A 225 2.83 3.09 21.11
CA ASP A 225 3.96 3.43 20.25
C ASP A 225 3.60 3.39 18.75
N TYR A 226 2.38 2.91 18.41
CA TYR A 226 1.85 2.96 17.05
C TYR A 226 0.40 3.40 17.03
N GLN A 227 0.04 4.15 15.98
CA GLN A 227 -1.27 4.76 15.83
C GLN A 227 -2.18 3.93 14.91
N ALA A 228 -3.48 4.20 14.96
CA ALA A 228 -4.43 3.62 14.01
C ALA A 228 -4.11 4.04 12.55
N PRO A 229 -4.49 3.22 11.56
CA PRO A 229 -4.24 3.56 10.16
C PRO A 229 -4.83 4.90 9.76
N VAL A 230 -4.02 5.77 9.14
CA VAL A 230 -4.50 6.97 8.47
C VAL A 230 -5.20 6.55 7.19
N VAL A 231 -6.45 6.94 7.04
CA VAL A 231 -7.28 6.61 5.88
C VAL A 231 -7.24 7.78 4.90
N TYR A 232 -6.77 7.52 3.70
CA TYR A 232 -6.80 8.47 2.59
C TYR A 232 -8.04 8.23 1.72
N PRO A 233 -8.61 9.27 1.09
CA PRO A 233 -9.71 9.11 0.16
C PRO A 233 -9.36 8.14 -0.97
N ASP A 234 -10.35 7.32 -1.40
CA ASP A 234 -10.15 6.43 -2.55
C ASP A 234 -10.07 7.19 -3.86
N MET A 235 -10.65 8.38 -3.89
CA MET A 235 -10.66 9.30 -5.02
C MET A 235 -10.75 10.73 -4.54
N GLY A 236 -10.26 11.66 -5.35
CA GLY A 236 -10.28 13.06 -5.01
C GLY A 236 -9.47 13.91 -5.97
N ILE A 237 -9.13 15.10 -5.49
CA ILE A 237 -8.30 16.06 -6.20
C ILE A 237 -7.09 16.36 -5.30
N TRP A 238 -5.93 16.32 -5.91
CA TRP A 238 -4.66 16.56 -5.22
C TRP A 238 -3.92 17.72 -5.85
N HIS A 239 -3.14 18.43 -5.05
CA HIS A 239 -2.23 19.44 -5.56
C HIS A 239 -1.01 19.54 -4.64
N PRO A 240 0.24 19.69 -5.17
CA PRO A 240 1.46 19.66 -4.35
C PRO A 240 1.52 20.76 -3.28
N LEU A 241 0.82 21.87 -3.48
CA LEU A 241 0.78 22.99 -2.53
C LEU A 241 -0.49 23.01 -1.66
N ALA A 242 -1.37 22.05 -1.82
CA ALA A 242 -2.58 21.96 -1.01
C ALA A 242 -2.26 21.39 0.38
N PRO A 243 -2.97 21.85 1.42
CA PRO A 243 -2.78 21.32 2.78
C PRO A 243 -3.28 19.89 2.94
N ASN A 244 -4.19 19.44 2.08
CA ASN A 244 -4.83 18.12 2.10
C ASN A 244 -5.36 17.75 0.71
N MET A 245 -5.76 16.49 0.56
CA MET A 245 -6.54 16.04 -0.59
C MET A 245 -7.98 16.51 -0.45
N PHE A 246 -8.60 16.90 -1.57
CA PHE A 246 -9.98 17.36 -1.60
C PHE A 246 -10.89 16.25 -2.13
N GLU A 247 -12.03 16.08 -1.49
CA GLU A 247 -13.09 15.17 -1.96
C GLU A 247 -14.19 15.92 -2.72
N ASP A 248 -14.23 17.24 -2.64
CA ASP A 248 -15.18 18.11 -3.35
C ASP A 248 -14.44 19.07 -4.31
N VAL A 249 -14.89 19.14 -5.55
CA VAL A 249 -14.29 20.00 -6.57
C VAL A 249 -14.46 21.48 -6.26
N ARG A 250 -15.52 21.87 -5.57
CA ARG A 250 -15.78 23.29 -5.21
C ARG A 250 -14.80 23.73 -4.13
N GLU A 251 -14.50 22.87 -3.18
CA GLU A 251 -13.50 23.16 -2.15
C GLU A 251 -12.12 23.35 -2.79
N TYR A 252 -11.75 22.46 -3.72
CA TYR A 252 -10.51 22.61 -4.51
C TYR A 252 -10.49 23.92 -5.29
N LEU A 253 -11.53 24.23 -6.05
CA LEU A 253 -11.60 25.45 -6.86
C LEU A 253 -11.56 26.72 -6.00
N ASN A 254 -12.23 26.71 -4.86
CA ASN A 254 -12.18 27.83 -3.90
C ASN A 254 -10.76 28.01 -3.34
N TRP A 255 -10.11 26.91 -2.93
CA TRP A 255 -8.72 26.95 -2.49
C TRP A 255 -7.80 27.45 -3.62
N TYR A 256 -7.96 26.90 -4.85
CA TYR A 256 -7.16 27.27 -5.99
C TYR A 256 -7.27 28.76 -6.32
N ALA A 257 -8.46 29.33 -6.26
CA ALA A 257 -8.72 30.74 -6.57
C ALA A 257 -8.09 31.73 -5.57
N VAL A 258 -7.92 31.32 -4.30
CA VAL A 258 -7.35 32.19 -3.26
C VAL A 258 -5.86 32.01 -3.06
N ARG A 259 -5.22 31.13 -3.80
CA ARG A 259 -3.77 30.92 -3.73
C ARG A 259 -3.02 32.23 -4.02
N ARG A 260 -2.01 32.52 -3.22
CA ARG A 260 -1.20 33.75 -3.34
C ARG A 260 -0.04 33.60 -4.35
N ASP A 261 0.40 32.37 -4.58
CA ASP A 261 1.48 32.00 -5.48
C ASP A 261 1.06 31.91 -6.95
N ILE A 262 -0.23 32.01 -7.24
CA ILE A 262 -0.77 31.96 -8.59
C ILE A 262 -0.45 33.23 -9.36
N SER A 263 0.14 33.08 -10.54
CA SER A 263 0.35 34.18 -11.49
C SER A 263 -0.98 34.82 -11.90
N ARG A 264 -0.92 36.11 -12.32
CA ARG A 264 -2.13 36.80 -12.80
C ARG A 264 -2.82 36.09 -13.97
N ASN A 265 -2.03 35.41 -14.81
CA ASN A 265 -2.54 34.67 -15.97
C ASN A 265 -3.44 33.49 -15.54
N LEU A 266 -3.13 32.82 -14.45
CA LEU A 266 -3.97 31.73 -13.93
C LEU A 266 -5.26 32.22 -13.25
N LYS A 267 -5.36 33.50 -12.93
CA LYS A 267 -6.60 34.14 -12.43
C LYS A 267 -7.54 34.54 -13.56
N ASP A 268 -7.06 34.53 -14.79
CA ASP A 268 -7.90 34.81 -15.98
C ASP A 268 -8.98 33.70 -16.10
N PRO A 269 -10.26 34.03 -16.15
CA PRO A 269 -11.32 33.06 -16.41
C PRO A 269 -11.12 32.27 -17.72
N LEU A 270 -10.46 32.87 -18.72
CA LEU A 270 -10.19 32.28 -20.03
C LEU A 270 -8.90 31.44 -20.07
N ALA A 271 -8.11 31.38 -18.97
CA ALA A 271 -6.94 30.53 -18.94
C ALA A 271 -7.32 29.05 -19.14
N PRO A 272 -6.59 28.33 -20.01
CA PRO A 272 -6.88 26.92 -20.27
C PRO A 272 -6.84 26.10 -18.97
N CYS A 273 -7.73 25.12 -18.85
CA CYS A 273 -7.75 24.19 -17.73
C CYS A 273 -7.38 22.78 -18.21
N VAL A 274 -6.34 22.20 -17.60
CA VAL A 274 -5.85 20.85 -17.91
C VAL A 274 -6.26 19.90 -16.80
N GLY A 275 -7.03 18.86 -17.14
CA GLY A 275 -7.31 17.74 -16.26
C GLY A 275 -6.14 16.77 -16.28
N LEU A 276 -5.61 16.43 -15.10
CA LEU A 276 -4.61 15.37 -14.92
C LEU A 276 -5.23 14.18 -14.23
N VAL A 277 -4.93 12.98 -14.70
CA VAL A 277 -5.36 11.73 -14.07
C VAL A 277 -4.15 11.12 -13.37
N LEU A 278 -4.25 10.99 -12.06
CA LEU A 278 -3.15 10.55 -11.20
C LEU A 278 -3.48 9.20 -10.55
N GLN A 279 -2.46 8.42 -10.25
CA GLN A 279 -2.62 7.20 -9.47
C GLN A 279 -2.51 7.53 -7.97
N ARG A 280 -3.54 7.15 -7.21
CA ARG A 280 -3.60 7.36 -5.76
C ARG A 280 -2.38 6.81 -5.02
N THR A 281 -1.89 5.65 -5.44
CA THR A 281 -0.76 4.97 -4.79
C THR A 281 0.47 5.86 -4.74
N HIS A 282 0.83 6.51 -5.84
CA HIS A 282 1.98 7.44 -5.86
C HIS A 282 1.82 8.60 -4.89
N LEU A 283 0.60 9.12 -4.77
CA LEU A 283 0.31 10.25 -3.88
C LEU A 283 0.45 9.87 -2.40
N VAL A 284 -0.08 8.72 -2.00
CA VAL A 284 -0.07 8.29 -0.60
C VAL A 284 1.30 7.74 -0.17
N THR A 285 2.08 7.18 -1.09
CA THR A 285 3.43 6.68 -0.79
C THR A 285 4.51 7.77 -0.85
N GLY A 286 4.15 9.00 -1.30
CA GLY A 286 5.10 10.08 -1.48
C GLY A 286 6.04 9.90 -2.69
N ASP A 287 5.67 9.04 -3.66
CA ASP A 287 6.38 8.85 -4.93
C ASP A 287 5.75 9.75 -6.03
N ASP A 288 5.55 11.02 -5.72
CA ASP A 288 4.74 11.97 -6.48
C ASP A 288 5.56 13.06 -7.20
N ALA A 289 6.89 13.03 -7.13
CA ALA A 289 7.75 14.06 -7.68
C ALA A 289 7.49 14.35 -9.18
N HIS A 290 7.16 13.33 -9.96
CA HIS A 290 6.81 13.49 -11.37
C HIS A 290 5.47 14.23 -11.57
N TYR A 291 4.49 14.04 -10.67
CA TYR A 291 3.24 14.79 -10.68
C TYR A 291 3.43 16.23 -10.25
N VAL A 292 4.28 16.46 -9.22
CA VAL A 292 4.68 17.80 -8.79
C VAL A 292 5.27 18.58 -9.97
N ALA A 293 6.21 17.98 -10.70
CA ALA A 293 6.86 18.61 -11.86
C ALA A 293 5.87 18.94 -12.97
N ILE A 294 4.94 18.02 -13.29
CA ILE A 294 3.92 18.25 -14.33
C ILE A 294 2.98 19.40 -13.93
N VAL A 295 2.50 19.42 -12.68
CA VAL A 295 1.60 20.48 -12.20
C VAL A 295 2.31 21.84 -12.25
N GLN A 296 3.54 21.91 -11.75
CA GLN A 296 4.32 23.15 -11.75
C GLN A 296 4.59 23.66 -13.16
N GLU A 297 4.95 22.78 -14.08
CA GLU A 297 5.21 23.18 -15.48
C GLU A 297 3.94 23.69 -16.17
N LEU A 298 2.81 23.02 -16.04
CA LEU A 298 1.54 23.46 -16.61
C LEU A 298 1.13 24.84 -16.06
N GLU A 299 1.26 25.04 -14.75
CA GLU A 299 0.96 26.34 -14.13
C GLU A 299 1.93 27.43 -14.59
N SER A 300 3.21 27.12 -14.78
CA SER A 300 4.21 28.06 -15.31
C SER A 300 3.89 28.52 -16.73
N LEU A 301 3.29 27.62 -17.53
CA LEU A 301 2.81 27.91 -18.88
C LEU A 301 1.46 28.64 -18.91
N GLY A 302 0.85 28.92 -17.76
CA GLY A 302 -0.40 29.66 -17.64
C GLY A 302 -1.66 28.80 -17.75
N ALA A 303 -1.54 27.48 -17.64
CA ALA A 303 -2.69 26.57 -17.60
C ALA A 303 -3.14 26.30 -16.14
N LYS A 304 -4.44 26.39 -15.89
CA LYS A 304 -5.02 25.87 -14.64
C LYS A 304 -4.94 24.35 -14.64
N VAL A 305 -4.75 23.74 -13.48
CA VAL A 305 -4.71 22.29 -13.38
C VAL A 305 -5.84 21.75 -12.50
N LEU A 306 -6.40 20.61 -12.90
CA LEU A 306 -7.35 19.83 -12.11
C LEU A 306 -6.83 18.40 -11.97
N PRO A 307 -5.95 18.13 -11.00
CA PRO A 307 -5.33 16.83 -10.82
C PRO A 307 -6.27 15.91 -10.02
N VAL A 308 -6.94 14.99 -10.70
CA VAL A 308 -7.85 14.02 -10.11
C VAL A 308 -7.17 12.68 -9.94
N PHE A 309 -7.44 11.99 -8.82
CA PHE A 309 -6.92 10.65 -8.58
C PHE A 309 -8.02 9.66 -8.22
N ALA A 310 -7.75 8.39 -8.48
CA ALA A 310 -8.57 7.28 -8.04
C ALA A 310 -7.70 6.10 -7.56
N GLY A 311 -8.24 5.30 -6.65
CA GLY A 311 -7.59 4.13 -6.07
C GLY A 311 -7.53 2.91 -6.99
N GLY A 312 -7.89 3.04 -8.25
CA GLY A 312 -7.86 1.98 -9.25
C GLY A 312 -7.68 2.50 -10.67
N LEU A 313 -7.69 1.58 -11.61
CA LEU A 313 -7.60 1.90 -13.04
C LEU A 313 -8.94 2.29 -13.66
N ASP A 314 -10.05 2.05 -12.96
CA ASP A 314 -11.39 2.39 -13.44
C ASP A 314 -11.77 3.81 -13.00
N PHE A 315 -11.41 4.78 -13.82
CA PHE A 315 -11.77 6.18 -13.63
C PHE A 315 -13.20 6.51 -14.07
N SER A 316 -13.98 5.54 -14.57
CA SER A 316 -15.39 5.75 -14.87
C SER A 316 -16.25 5.86 -13.59
N LYS A 317 -15.85 5.19 -12.51
CA LYS A 317 -16.58 5.21 -11.24
C LYS A 317 -16.48 6.53 -10.46
N PRO A 318 -15.34 7.25 -10.41
CA PRO A 318 -15.32 8.59 -9.85
C PRO A 318 -16.32 9.54 -10.51
N VAL A 319 -16.70 9.22 -11.74
CA VAL A 319 -17.69 9.96 -12.52
C VAL A 319 -19.10 9.72 -12.01
N ASP A 320 -19.43 8.49 -11.60
CA ASP A 320 -20.74 8.12 -11.08
C ASP A 320 -20.89 8.36 -9.58
N MET A 321 -19.78 8.55 -8.88
CA MET A 321 -19.79 8.79 -7.45
C MET A 321 -19.84 10.28 -7.14
N GLN A 322 -20.56 10.64 -6.15
CA GLN A 322 -20.99 11.95 -5.67
C GLN A 322 -19.92 13.04 -5.44
N LEU A 323 -18.64 12.77 -5.75
CA LEU A 323 -17.54 13.74 -5.65
C LEU A 323 -17.86 15.07 -6.34
N LEU A 324 -18.64 15.02 -7.38
CA LEU A 324 -19.04 16.19 -8.15
C LEU A 324 -20.54 16.53 -7.96
N GLY A 325 -21.17 16.03 -6.89
CA GLY A 325 -22.59 16.30 -6.65
C GLY A 325 -23.49 15.92 -7.82
N GLY A 326 -23.21 14.80 -8.50
CA GLY A 326 -23.94 14.39 -9.69
C GLY A 326 -23.70 15.27 -10.94
N LYS A 327 -22.71 16.17 -10.93
CA LYS A 327 -22.44 17.12 -12.01
C LYS A 327 -21.06 16.93 -12.66
N ILE A 328 -20.80 15.74 -13.16
CA ILE A 328 -19.67 15.47 -14.05
C ILE A 328 -19.89 16.02 -15.48
N SER A 329 -21.02 16.59 -15.76
CA SER A 329 -21.16 17.45 -16.92
C SER A 329 -20.00 18.47 -17.07
N ALA A 330 -19.38 18.91 -15.98
CA ALA A 330 -18.27 19.87 -16.04
C ALA A 330 -16.95 19.26 -16.58
N VAL A 331 -16.60 18.04 -16.24
CA VAL A 331 -15.37 17.39 -16.76
C VAL A 331 -15.58 16.87 -18.19
N ARG A 332 -16.76 16.33 -18.49
CA ARG A 332 -17.12 15.99 -19.89
C ARG A 332 -17.17 17.21 -20.79
N ASN A 333 -17.66 18.33 -20.30
CA ASN A 333 -17.76 19.55 -21.11
C ASN A 333 -16.42 20.30 -21.24
N ALA A 334 -15.44 20.06 -20.38
CA ALA A 334 -14.08 20.58 -20.55
C ALA A 334 -13.31 19.90 -21.71
N HIS A 335 -13.80 18.76 -22.20
CA HIS A 335 -13.26 18.08 -23.38
C HIS A 335 -13.95 18.45 -24.69
N LEU A 336 -14.98 19.32 -24.68
CA LEU A 336 -15.81 19.65 -25.84
C LEU A 336 -15.88 21.15 -26.12
N THR A 337 -15.14 21.98 -25.47
CA THR A 337 -14.88 23.37 -25.79
C THR A 337 -13.38 23.63 -25.76
#